data_da836dc38d96363b13f8daeaffd9bd61
#
_entry.id   da836dc38d96363b13f8daeaffd9bd61
#
_cell.length_a   1.000
_cell.length_b   1.000
_cell.length_c   1.000
_cell.angle_alpha   90.00
_cell.angle_beta   90.00
_cell.angle_gamma   90.00
#
_symmetry.space_group_name_H-M   'P 1'
#
loop_
_entity.id
_entity.type
_entity.pdbx_description
1 polymer ?
#
loop_
_entity_poly.entity_id
_entity_poly.type
_entity_poly.pdbx_seq_one_letter_code
_entity_poly.pdbx_strand_id
1 'polypeptide(L)'
;ACRSGNGLVLANAAPIMHSVFELLTGPKEDIKGVRCCVFVTDSSGVLLTKLDSQPFPIRPGMVFDERLIGTNSVHSCMENRYISTVYGFEHYFEEFSGYVASAAPIITEDGVVHGAFGVLLHCGDYDLSIKAMSDVASKAVSSLVNSSVHRSHREFLLDHIDDAII
;
A
#
# COMPACT_ATOMS: atom_id res chain seq x y z
N ALA A 1 -8.52 -5.28 20.63
CA ALA A 1 -7.11 -4.91 20.59
C ALA A 1 -6.48 -4.89 19.19
N CYS A 2 -7.07 -5.56 18.17
CA CYS A 2 -6.54 -5.57 16.80
C CYS A 2 -6.96 -4.39 15.90
N ARG A 3 -7.77 -3.47 16.40
CA ARG A 3 -8.24 -2.32 15.59
C ARG A 3 -7.23 -1.20 15.42
N SER A 4 -6.20 -1.13 16.26
CA SER A 4 -5.26 -0.01 16.23
C SER A 4 -4.28 -0.03 15.06
N GLY A 5 -3.82 -1.20 14.61
CA GLY A 5 -2.85 -1.33 13.52
C GLY A 5 -3.42 -0.96 12.16
N ASN A 6 -4.58 -1.49 11.80
CA ASN A 6 -5.23 -1.21 10.52
C ASN A 6 -5.73 0.22 10.41
N GLY A 7 -6.29 0.78 11.50
CA GLY A 7 -6.70 2.18 11.56
C GLY A 7 -5.53 3.14 11.39
N LEU A 8 -4.38 2.82 11.96
CA LEU A 8 -3.15 3.60 11.83
C LEU A 8 -2.66 3.63 10.37
N VAL A 9 -2.61 2.49 9.70
CA VAL A 9 -2.23 2.40 8.29
C VAL A 9 -3.20 3.18 7.41
N LEU A 10 -4.51 2.96 7.58
CA LEU A 10 -5.56 3.64 6.79
C LEU A 10 -5.50 5.16 6.93
N ALA A 11 -5.40 5.67 8.16
CA ALA A 11 -5.37 7.11 8.42
C ALA A 11 -4.16 7.79 7.78
N ASN A 12 -2.99 7.15 7.81
CA ASN A 12 -1.76 7.69 7.24
C ASN A 12 -1.63 7.45 5.73
N ALA A 13 -2.23 6.39 5.21
CA ALA A 13 -2.19 6.07 3.79
C ALA A 13 -3.18 6.89 2.95
N ALA A 14 -4.33 7.26 3.49
CA ALA A 14 -5.40 7.91 2.74
C ALA A 14 -4.96 9.19 1.98
N PRO A 15 -4.27 10.17 2.58
CA PRO A 15 -3.81 11.35 1.85
C PRO A 15 -2.79 11.02 0.76
N ILE A 16 -1.91 10.06 1.00
CA ILE A 16 -0.91 9.62 0.01
C ILE A 16 -1.59 8.91 -1.16
N MET A 17 -2.58 8.05 -0.89
CA MET A 17 -3.38 7.38 -1.91
C MET A 17 -4.08 8.39 -2.83
N HIS A 18 -4.71 9.42 -2.26
CA HIS A 18 -5.36 10.49 -3.02
C HIS A 18 -4.36 11.24 -3.90
N SER A 19 -3.21 11.61 -3.37
CA SER A 19 -2.16 12.31 -4.12
C SER A 19 -1.64 11.47 -5.28
N VAL A 20 -1.36 10.19 -5.08
CA VAL A 20 -0.91 9.27 -6.13
C VAL A 20 -2.00 9.07 -7.18
N PHE A 21 -3.24 8.89 -6.75
CA PHE A 21 -4.37 8.71 -7.66
C PHE A 21 -4.60 9.94 -8.55
N GLU A 22 -4.54 11.14 -7.99
CA GLU A 22 -4.66 12.38 -8.75
C GLU A 22 -3.51 12.58 -9.73
N LEU A 23 -2.27 12.27 -9.32
CA LEU A 23 -1.10 12.32 -10.20
C LEU A 23 -1.22 11.38 -11.40
N LEU A 24 -1.78 10.20 -11.21
CA LEU A 24 -1.93 9.18 -12.25
C LEU A 24 -3.12 9.46 -13.18
N THR A 25 -4.24 9.92 -12.63
CA THR A 25 -5.50 10.09 -13.36
C THR A 25 -5.74 11.52 -13.86
N GLY A 26 -5.00 12.49 -13.32
CA GLY A 26 -5.17 13.90 -13.64
C GLY A 26 -4.90 14.21 -15.12
N PRO A 27 -5.62 15.18 -15.70
CA PRO A 27 -5.38 15.62 -17.08
C PRO A 27 -4.02 16.31 -17.16
N LYS A 28 -3.10 15.71 -17.90
CA LYS A 28 -1.87 16.37 -18.36
C LYS A 28 -2.14 16.90 -19.78
N GLU A 29 -1.59 18.08 -20.09
CA GLU A 29 -1.75 18.76 -21.36
C GLU A 29 -1.43 17.84 -22.51
N ASP A 30 -1.94 17.00 -23.11
CA ASP A 30 -1.66 16.06 -24.20
C ASP A 30 -1.55 14.58 -23.83
N ILE A 31 -1.73 14.19 -22.53
CA ILE A 31 -1.64 12.77 -22.12
C ILE A 31 -2.95 12.36 -21.45
N LYS A 32 -3.60 11.36 -22.03
CA LYS A 32 -4.75 10.70 -21.43
C LYS A 32 -4.35 10.10 -20.07
N GLY A 33 -5.12 10.40 -19.03
CA GLY A 33 -4.88 9.85 -17.68
C GLY A 33 -4.79 8.33 -17.67
N VAL A 34 -3.95 7.81 -16.78
CA VAL A 34 -3.70 6.38 -16.64
C VAL A 34 -4.90 5.71 -15.94
N ARG A 35 -5.32 4.56 -16.45
CA ARG A 35 -6.32 3.71 -15.82
C ARG A 35 -5.65 2.91 -14.71
N CYS A 36 -5.92 3.26 -13.46
CA CYS A 36 -5.24 2.67 -12.32
C CYS A 36 -6.16 2.42 -11.13
N CYS A 37 -5.72 1.52 -10.28
CA CYS A 37 -6.23 1.30 -8.94
C CYS A 37 -5.10 1.46 -7.94
N VAL A 38 -5.23 2.41 -7.01
CA VAL A 38 -4.30 2.59 -5.89
C VAL A 38 -4.90 1.90 -4.67
N PHE A 39 -4.14 1.09 -3.97
CA PHE A 39 -4.65 0.31 -2.85
C PHE A 39 -3.65 0.15 -1.71
N VAL A 40 -4.18 -0.20 -0.55
CA VAL A 40 -3.39 -0.45 0.66
C VAL A 40 -3.88 -1.73 1.33
N THR A 41 -2.95 -2.54 1.79
CA THR A 41 -3.22 -3.76 2.56
C THR A 41 -2.73 -3.65 4.00
N ASP A 42 -3.21 -4.54 4.86
CA ASP A 42 -2.63 -4.76 6.18
C ASP A 42 -1.42 -5.71 6.13
N SER A 43 -0.84 -5.99 7.30
CA SER A 43 0.32 -6.89 7.45
C SER A 43 0.04 -8.35 7.11
N SER A 44 -1.21 -8.74 7.01
CA SER A 44 -1.64 -10.08 6.60
C SER A 44 -1.96 -10.15 5.09
N GLY A 45 -1.78 -9.06 4.35
CA GLY A 45 -2.08 -8.98 2.93
C GLY A 45 -3.56 -8.78 2.62
N VAL A 46 -4.38 -8.40 3.60
CA VAL A 46 -5.81 -8.11 3.40
C VAL A 46 -5.96 -6.71 2.82
N LEU A 47 -6.66 -6.59 1.68
CA LEU A 47 -6.95 -5.30 1.07
C LEU A 47 -7.87 -4.48 2.00
N LEU A 48 -7.38 -3.34 2.45
CA LEU A 48 -8.11 -2.46 3.37
C LEU A 48 -8.98 -1.46 2.63
N THR A 49 -8.41 -0.80 1.63
CA THR A 49 -9.08 0.23 0.84
C THR A 49 -8.43 0.41 -0.52
N LYS A 50 -9.17 0.97 -1.46
CA LYS A 50 -8.70 1.27 -2.81
C LYS A 50 -9.33 2.54 -3.36
N LEU A 51 -8.64 3.15 -4.33
CA LEU A 51 -9.17 4.18 -5.23
C LEU A 51 -8.95 3.70 -6.65
N ASP A 52 -10.01 3.57 -7.43
CA ASP A 52 -9.93 3.12 -8.82
C ASP A 52 -10.61 4.08 -9.80
N SER A 53 -10.00 4.27 -10.96
CA SER A 53 -10.52 5.10 -12.05
C SER A 53 -11.57 4.38 -12.89
N GLN A 54 -11.63 3.06 -12.78
CA GLN A 54 -12.60 2.15 -13.41
C GLN A 54 -12.63 0.85 -12.59
N PRO A 55 -13.58 -0.07 -12.82
CA PRO A 55 -13.59 -1.35 -12.12
C PRO A 55 -12.30 -2.16 -12.36
N PHE A 56 -11.67 -2.61 -11.28
CA PHE A 56 -10.53 -3.52 -11.25
C PHE A 56 -10.90 -4.79 -10.50
N PRO A 57 -10.25 -5.94 -10.79
CA PRO A 57 -10.62 -7.24 -10.21
C PRO A 57 -10.13 -7.45 -8.78
N ILE A 58 -10.04 -6.38 -7.99
CA ILE A 58 -9.71 -6.42 -6.56
C ILE A 58 -10.75 -5.65 -5.75
N ARG A 59 -10.98 -6.10 -4.53
CA ARG A 59 -11.96 -5.48 -3.61
C ARG A 59 -11.50 -5.55 -2.16
N PRO A 60 -11.94 -4.63 -1.29
CA PRO A 60 -11.67 -4.69 0.14
C PRO A 60 -12.03 -6.05 0.74
N GLY A 61 -11.18 -6.57 1.61
CA GLY A 61 -11.31 -7.89 2.20
C GLY A 61 -10.62 -9.02 1.41
N MET A 62 -10.19 -8.78 0.17
CA MET A 62 -9.41 -9.75 -0.60
C MET A 62 -8.04 -9.97 0.05
N VAL A 63 -7.60 -11.23 0.09
CA VAL A 63 -6.34 -11.62 0.74
C VAL A 63 -5.28 -11.94 -0.32
N PHE A 64 -4.20 -11.19 -0.30
CA PHE A 64 -3.04 -11.38 -1.18
C PHE A 64 -2.01 -12.34 -0.56
N ASP A 65 -2.41 -13.58 -0.40
CA ASP A 65 -1.53 -14.67 0.04
C ASP A 65 -1.19 -15.55 -1.18
N GLU A 66 0.10 -15.83 -1.39
CA GLU A 66 0.58 -16.64 -2.52
C GLU A 66 -0.07 -18.03 -2.56
N ARG A 67 -0.40 -18.59 -1.41
CA ARG A 67 -1.07 -19.89 -1.31
C ARG A 67 -2.51 -19.85 -1.81
N LEU A 68 -3.14 -18.68 -1.82
CA LEU A 68 -4.54 -18.48 -2.22
C LEU A 68 -4.66 -18.02 -3.67
N ILE A 69 -3.85 -17.05 -4.06
CA ILE A 69 -3.97 -16.40 -5.39
C ILE A 69 -2.71 -16.53 -6.25
N GLY A 70 -1.71 -17.28 -5.80
CA GLY A 70 -0.44 -17.42 -6.51
C GLY A 70 0.43 -16.17 -6.43
N THR A 71 1.41 -16.10 -7.32
CA THR A 71 2.36 -14.99 -7.38
C THR A 71 1.66 -13.64 -7.47
N ASN A 72 1.97 -12.76 -6.52
CA ASN A 72 1.43 -11.39 -6.48
C ASN A 72 2.43 -10.43 -5.84
N SER A 73 2.35 -9.17 -6.21
CA SER A 73 3.28 -8.13 -5.78
C SER A 73 3.20 -7.80 -4.29
N VAL A 74 2.02 -7.91 -3.69
CA VAL A 74 1.80 -7.63 -2.25
C VAL A 74 2.53 -8.64 -1.39
N HIS A 75 2.27 -9.93 -1.60
CA HIS A 75 2.95 -10.99 -0.86
C HIS A 75 4.47 -10.90 -1.03
N SER A 76 4.92 -10.78 -2.28
CA SER A 76 6.36 -10.71 -2.61
C SER A 76 7.04 -9.50 -1.96
N CYS A 77 6.43 -8.31 -1.98
CA CYS A 77 7.06 -7.13 -1.41
C CYS A 77 7.13 -7.18 0.12
N MET A 78 6.13 -7.73 0.79
CA MET A 78 6.13 -7.86 2.25
C MET A 78 7.13 -8.92 2.72
N GLU A 79 7.22 -10.05 2.03
CA GLU A 79 8.17 -11.13 2.34
C GLU A 79 9.62 -10.69 2.12
N ASN A 80 9.91 -10.09 0.98
CA ASN A 80 11.25 -9.65 0.62
C ASN A 80 11.63 -8.28 1.19
N ARG A 81 10.68 -7.56 1.78
CA ARG A 81 10.86 -6.20 2.34
C ARG A 81 11.36 -5.19 1.31
N TYR A 82 10.97 -5.38 0.07
CA TYR A 82 11.39 -4.59 -1.07
C TYR A 82 10.28 -4.48 -2.09
N ILE A 83 10.27 -3.41 -2.87
CA ILE A 83 9.28 -3.21 -3.93
C ILE A 83 9.26 -4.38 -4.90
N SER A 84 8.07 -4.87 -5.22
CA SER A 84 7.84 -5.96 -6.17
C SER A 84 6.88 -5.52 -7.26
N THR A 85 7.19 -5.92 -8.50
CA THR A 85 6.30 -5.74 -9.64
C THR A 85 6.01 -7.11 -10.25
N VAL A 86 4.74 -7.41 -10.46
CA VAL A 86 4.27 -8.64 -11.10
C VAL A 86 3.52 -8.26 -12.37
N TYR A 87 3.99 -8.77 -13.49
CA TYR A 87 3.42 -8.52 -14.80
C TYR A 87 2.31 -9.53 -15.11
N GLY A 88 1.38 -9.17 -16.01
CA GLY A 88 0.20 -9.93 -16.32
C GLY A 88 0.41 -11.43 -16.54
N PHE A 89 1.43 -11.80 -17.31
CA PHE A 89 1.76 -13.20 -17.61
C PHE A 89 2.37 -13.98 -16.42
N GLU A 90 2.81 -13.29 -15.38
CA GLU A 90 3.34 -13.89 -14.14
C GLU A 90 2.24 -14.17 -13.11
N HIS A 91 1.03 -13.62 -13.30
CA HIS A 91 -0.10 -13.89 -12.43
C HIS A 91 -0.64 -15.31 -12.65
N TYR A 92 -0.87 -16.01 -11.55
CA TYR A 92 -1.42 -17.36 -11.60
C TYR A 92 -2.87 -17.38 -12.11
N PHE A 93 -3.67 -16.38 -11.72
CA PHE A 93 -5.05 -16.28 -12.18
C PHE A 93 -5.17 -15.49 -13.47
N GLU A 94 -5.88 -16.05 -14.44
CA GLU A 94 -6.11 -15.45 -15.76
C GLU A 94 -6.79 -14.07 -15.67
N GLU A 95 -7.61 -13.85 -14.64
CA GLU A 95 -8.28 -12.56 -14.38
C GLU A 95 -7.28 -11.39 -14.25
N PHE A 96 -6.06 -11.67 -13.78
CA PHE A 96 -5.01 -10.67 -13.62
C PHE A 96 -4.04 -10.57 -14.81
N SER A 97 -4.20 -11.41 -15.83
CA SER A 97 -3.27 -11.50 -16.97
C SER A 97 -3.15 -10.20 -17.77
N GLY A 98 -4.17 -9.37 -17.76
CA GLY A 98 -4.15 -8.04 -18.42
C GLY A 98 -3.59 -6.90 -17.59
N TYR A 99 -3.11 -7.17 -16.36
CA TYR A 99 -2.72 -6.16 -15.40
C TYR A 99 -1.27 -6.28 -14.97
N VAL A 100 -0.69 -5.16 -14.57
CA VAL A 100 0.61 -5.10 -13.88
C VAL A 100 0.37 -4.49 -12.50
N ALA A 101 0.86 -5.17 -11.48
CA ALA A 101 0.79 -4.72 -10.10
C ALA A 101 2.18 -4.39 -9.58
N SER A 102 2.35 -3.19 -9.03
CA SER A 102 3.56 -2.79 -8.32
C SER A 102 3.17 -2.49 -6.88
N ALA A 103 3.82 -3.15 -5.93
CA ALA A 103 3.58 -2.95 -4.52
C ALA A 103 4.89 -2.79 -3.74
N ALA A 104 4.86 -1.94 -2.74
CA ALA A 104 5.99 -1.69 -1.86
C ALA A 104 5.57 -1.79 -0.39
N PRO A 105 6.41 -2.34 0.49
CA PRO A 105 6.04 -2.59 1.87
C PRO A 105 6.02 -1.30 2.69
N ILE A 106 5.06 -1.19 3.60
CA ILE A 106 5.00 -0.15 4.62
C ILE A 106 5.75 -0.66 5.84
N ILE A 107 6.98 -0.18 6.03
CA ILE A 107 7.88 -0.66 7.09
C ILE A 107 8.30 0.52 7.97
N THR A 108 8.18 0.37 9.28
CA THR A 108 8.69 1.33 10.27
C THR A 108 10.17 1.08 10.57
N GLU A 109 10.82 2.04 11.23
CA GLU A 109 12.26 2.01 11.55
C GLU A 109 12.66 0.79 12.38
N ASP A 110 11.75 0.27 13.21
CA ASP A 110 11.95 -0.97 13.98
C ASP A 110 11.88 -2.25 13.15
N GLY A 111 11.66 -2.13 11.83
CA GLY A 111 11.59 -3.25 10.90
C GLY A 111 10.23 -3.97 10.86
N VAL A 112 9.21 -3.42 11.51
CA VAL A 112 7.85 -4.00 11.47
C VAL A 112 7.17 -3.67 10.15
N VAL A 113 6.67 -4.70 9.46
CA VAL A 113 5.86 -4.56 8.25
C VAL A 113 4.40 -4.35 8.66
N HIS A 114 3.84 -3.21 8.30
CA HIS A 114 2.45 -2.84 8.60
C HIS A 114 1.47 -3.16 7.48
N GLY A 115 1.97 -3.40 6.29
CA GLY A 115 1.17 -3.69 5.11
C GLY A 115 1.92 -3.37 3.84
N ALA A 116 1.18 -3.14 2.76
CA ALA A 116 1.74 -2.74 1.47
C ALA A 116 0.93 -1.62 0.83
N PHE A 117 1.63 -0.75 0.13
CA PHE A 117 1.06 0.25 -0.77
C PHE A 117 1.23 -0.24 -2.21
N GLY A 118 0.16 -0.32 -2.97
CA GLY A 118 0.20 -0.86 -4.32
C GLY A 118 -0.54 -0.04 -5.36
N VAL A 119 -0.12 -0.22 -6.59
CA VAL A 119 -0.77 0.32 -7.78
C VAL A 119 -0.98 -0.81 -8.78
N LEU A 120 -2.21 -0.95 -9.26
CA LEU A 120 -2.61 -1.91 -10.27
C LEU A 120 -3.03 -1.17 -11.52
N LEU A 121 -2.49 -1.58 -12.67
CA LEU A 121 -2.71 -0.92 -13.96
C LEU A 121 -2.96 -1.95 -15.05
N HIS A 122 -3.58 -1.53 -16.15
CA HIS A 122 -3.52 -2.31 -17.39
C HIS A 122 -2.08 -2.38 -17.92
N CYS A 123 -1.69 -3.51 -18.50
CA CYS A 123 -0.34 -3.72 -19.01
C CYS A 123 0.12 -2.61 -20.00
N GLY A 124 -0.79 -2.09 -20.79
CA GLY A 124 -0.48 -1.02 -21.76
C GLY A 124 -0.23 0.36 -21.12
N ASP A 125 -0.59 0.55 -19.87
CA ASP A 125 -0.46 1.84 -19.17
C ASP A 125 0.76 1.86 -18.21
N TYR A 126 1.47 0.74 -18.08
CA TYR A 126 2.60 0.61 -17.17
C TYR A 126 3.89 1.18 -17.75
N ASP A 127 4.61 1.92 -16.92
CA ASP A 127 6.00 2.30 -17.12
C ASP A 127 6.80 2.27 -15.80
N LEU A 128 8.10 2.45 -15.87
CA LEU A 128 8.99 2.39 -14.70
C LEU A 128 8.71 3.50 -13.66
N SER A 129 8.09 4.61 -14.06
CA SER A 129 7.72 5.68 -13.14
C SER A 129 6.68 5.23 -12.11
N ILE A 130 5.83 4.29 -12.48
CA ILE A 130 4.81 3.70 -11.60
C ILE A 130 5.48 2.92 -10.46
N LYS A 131 6.51 2.14 -10.78
CA LYS A 131 7.29 1.43 -9.76
C LYS A 131 7.94 2.41 -8.78
N ALA A 132 8.61 3.43 -9.30
CA ALA A 132 9.23 4.47 -8.50
C ALA A 132 8.21 5.21 -7.62
N MET A 133 7.04 5.53 -8.16
CA MET A 133 5.95 6.19 -7.43
C MET A 133 5.42 5.31 -6.28
N SER A 134 5.24 4.01 -6.51
CA SER A 134 4.81 3.07 -5.47
C SER A 134 5.83 2.99 -4.34
N ASP A 135 7.12 2.99 -4.65
CA ASP A 135 8.19 2.96 -3.66
C ASP A 135 8.23 4.26 -2.82
N VAL A 136 8.17 5.41 -3.48
CA VAL A 136 8.14 6.71 -2.79
C VAL A 136 6.89 6.85 -1.92
N ALA A 137 5.73 6.45 -2.43
CA ALA A 137 4.48 6.49 -1.69
C ALA A 137 4.52 5.60 -0.45
N SER A 138 5.03 4.37 -0.57
CA SER A 138 5.15 3.46 0.57
C SER A 138 6.10 4.01 1.65
N LYS A 139 7.19 4.63 1.25
CA LYS A 139 8.13 5.30 2.17
C LYS A 139 7.49 6.50 2.88
N ALA A 140 6.68 7.27 2.17
CA ALA A 140 5.93 8.37 2.76
C ALA A 140 4.92 7.87 3.81
N VAL A 141 4.16 6.82 3.50
CA VAL A 141 3.24 6.18 4.45
C VAL A 141 4.00 5.60 5.63
N SER A 142 5.12 4.92 5.39
CA SER A 142 5.98 4.35 6.43
C SER A 142 6.47 5.41 7.41
N SER A 143 6.90 6.56 6.91
CA SER A 143 7.33 7.71 7.73
C SER A 143 6.20 8.25 8.59
N LEU A 144 5.00 8.40 8.03
CA LEU A 144 3.82 8.86 8.78
C LEU A 144 3.39 7.85 9.86
N VAL A 145 3.38 6.56 9.54
CA VAL A 145 3.08 5.49 10.51
C VAL A 145 4.11 5.50 11.63
N ASN A 146 5.38 5.59 11.30
CA ASN A 146 6.48 5.65 12.27
C ASN A 146 6.33 6.85 13.24
N SER A 147 6.03 8.03 12.72
CA SER A 147 5.78 9.23 13.52
C SER A 147 4.56 9.09 14.44
N SER A 148 3.50 8.45 13.96
CA SER A 148 2.29 8.18 14.75
C SER A 148 2.55 7.18 15.88
N VAL A 149 3.33 6.14 15.64
CA VAL A 149 3.76 5.16 16.67
C VAL A 149 4.59 5.86 17.75
N HIS A 150 5.57 6.67 17.37
CA HIS A 150 6.40 7.42 18.33
C HIS A 150 5.59 8.41 19.16
N ARG A 151 4.61 9.10 18.57
CA ARG A 151 3.71 10.00 19.30
C ARG A 151 2.90 9.26 20.34
N SER A 152 2.26 8.16 19.99
CA SER A 152 1.48 7.34 20.92
C SER A 152 2.33 6.79 22.06
N HIS A 153 3.56 6.39 21.77
CA HIS A 153 4.50 5.90 22.77
C HIS A 153 4.93 7.01 23.74
N ARG A 154 5.17 8.21 23.22
CA ARG A 154 5.51 9.38 24.06
C ARG A 154 4.36 9.76 24.98
N GLU A 155 3.14 9.83 24.47
CA GLU A 155 1.94 10.13 25.26
C GLU A 155 1.77 9.10 26.39
N PHE A 156 1.90 7.83 26.07
CA PHE A 156 1.85 6.75 27.07
C PHE A 156 2.90 6.93 28.18
N LEU A 157 4.14 7.24 27.82
CA LEU A 157 5.21 7.47 28.80
C LEU A 157 4.94 8.70 29.69
N LEU A 158 4.45 9.80 29.12
CA LEU A 158 4.12 11.01 29.84
C LEU A 158 3.01 10.74 30.87
N ASP A 159 1.95 10.06 30.48
CA ASP A 159 0.85 9.70 31.38
C ASP A 159 1.33 8.85 32.56
N HIS A 160 2.28 7.92 32.33
CA HIS A 160 2.83 7.05 33.38
C HIS A 160 3.90 7.73 34.23
N ILE A 161 4.59 8.75 33.71
CA ILE A 161 5.54 9.55 34.50
C ILE A 161 4.81 10.43 35.51
N ASP A 162 3.70 11.05 35.10
CA ASP A 162 2.87 11.86 36.00
C ASP A 162 2.32 11.03 37.16
N ASP A 163 1.93 9.78 36.92
CA ASP A 163 1.49 8.85 37.95
C ASP A 163 2.62 8.41 38.90
N ALA A 164 3.87 8.44 38.46
CA ALA A 164 5.03 8.03 39.26
C ALA A 164 5.61 9.15 40.13
N ILE A 165 5.25 10.41 39.92
CA ILE A 165 5.74 11.59 40.66
C ILE A 165 4.86 11.90 41.88
N ILE A 166 3.72 11.29 42.05
CA ILE A 166 2.86 11.35 43.20
C ILE A 166 3.24 10.23 44.18
#